data_255ef0f670e8a3a738e8ad5267e93914
#
_entry.id   255ef0f670e8a3a738e8ad5267e93914
#
_cell.length_a   1.000
_cell.length_b   1.000
_cell.length_c   1.000
_cell.angle_alpha   90.00
_cell.angle_beta   90.00
_cell.angle_gamma   90.00
#
_symmetry.space_group_name_H-M   'P 1'
#
loop_
_entity.id
_entity.type
_entity.pdbx_description
1 polymer ?
#
loop_
_entity_poly.entity_id
_entity_poly.type
_entity_poly.pdbx_seq_one_letter_code
_entity_poly.pdbx_strand_id
1 'polypeptide(L)'
;MFSRKGRYMSDQFKITLAQLNATVGDIKGNAEKVMSAWEKARDDQSNIIAFPELFITGYNPQDLILKPAFQKASADTIKKIAEACSRGPAIAVGGPFCDKESLYNAYYILFKGKIQAVIKKHHLPNEEVFDEVRLFSSGNVDGPFQVDQMRIGSPICEDAWHTDIVETLAETGAQTLLVPNGSPYYRGKTEIRQNVMVSRVVESGLPLVYLNLVGGQDDQVFDGGSFVLNPGGELVLQMPQFEEDIATCVFKKSADRWMAESGHKSRILNPLESDYFAMVIGLRDYCKKAGFDKVVIGLSGGVDSALVATIAADALGPQSVRAVMLPSEYTS
;
A
#
# COMPACT_ATOMS: atom_id res chain seq x y z
N MET A 1 19.05 -24.73 41.66
CA MET A 1 19.87 -24.29 40.49
C MET A 1 18.90 -24.09 39.32
N PHE A 2 18.31 -22.92 39.22
CA PHE A 2 17.31 -22.58 38.16
C PHE A 2 18.07 -22.03 36.96
N SER A 3 18.13 -22.81 35.88
CA SER A 3 18.69 -22.41 34.62
C SER A 3 17.77 -21.29 34.02
N ARG A 4 18.23 -20.06 34.04
CA ARG A 4 17.69 -18.99 33.21
C ARG A 4 18.03 -19.34 31.75
N LYS A 5 17.09 -19.97 31.02
CA LYS A 5 17.13 -19.99 29.55
C LYS A 5 16.95 -18.53 29.12
N GLY A 6 18.05 -17.87 28.81
CA GLY A 6 18.05 -16.60 28.09
C GLY A 6 17.26 -16.83 26.80
N ARG A 7 16.23 -16.03 26.54
CA ARG A 7 15.65 -15.92 25.20
C ARG A 7 16.78 -15.45 24.30
N TYR A 8 17.34 -16.35 23.50
CA TYR A 8 18.16 -15.94 22.37
C TYR A 8 17.26 -15.05 21.51
N MET A 9 17.58 -13.76 21.41
CA MET A 9 16.93 -12.86 20.44
C MET A 9 17.18 -13.48 19.07
N SER A 10 16.13 -13.72 18.32
CA SER A 10 16.23 -14.23 16.96
C SER A 10 17.01 -13.21 16.11
N ASP A 11 18.05 -13.67 15.43
CA ASP A 11 18.80 -12.84 14.47
C ASP A 11 18.01 -12.62 13.18
N GLN A 12 16.73 -13.01 13.15
CA GLN A 12 15.82 -12.84 12.03
C GLN A 12 14.60 -12.04 12.42
N PHE A 13 14.13 -11.22 11.49
CA PHE A 13 12.89 -10.45 11.57
C PHE A 13 12.14 -10.53 10.24
N LYS A 14 10.86 -10.84 10.28
CA LYS A 14 10.05 -11.01 9.07
C LYS A 14 9.03 -9.89 8.95
N ILE A 15 9.02 -9.23 7.79
CA ILE A 15 8.02 -8.24 7.41
C ILE A 15 7.19 -8.83 6.26
N THR A 16 5.89 -8.98 6.48
CA THR A 16 4.94 -9.35 5.42
C THR A 16 4.36 -8.08 4.80
N LEU A 17 4.42 -7.98 3.49
CA LEU A 17 3.87 -6.91 2.67
C LEU A 17 2.54 -7.38 2.10
N ALA A 18 1.46 -6.67 2.39
CA ALA A 18 0.12 -6.93 1.85
C ALA A 18 -0.22 -5.89 0.78
N GLN A 19 0.22 -6.13 -0.46
CA GLN A 19 -0.15 -5.33 -1.62
C GLN A 19 -1.57 -5.71 -2.05
N LEU A 20 -2.57 -5.02 -1.53
CA LEU A 20 -3.98 -5.37 -1.69
C LEU A 20 -4.79 -4.19 -2.23
N ASN A 21 -5.93 -4.53 -2.86
CA ASN A 21 -6.87 -3.60 -3.44
C ASN A 21 -7.94 -3.19 -2.41
N ALA A 22 -7.78 -2.04 -1.79
CA ALA A 22 -8.78 -1.47 -0.92
C ALA A 22 -9.93 -0.82 -1.72
N THR A 23 -11.13 -0.81 -1.15
CA THR A 23 -12.29 -0.12 -1.74
C THR A 23 -12.64 1.09 -0.88
N VAL A 24 -12.72 2.28 -1.49
CA VAL A 24 -13.11 3.50 -0.80
C VAL A 24 -14.52 3.34 -0.22
N GLY A 25 -14.67 3.66 1.06
CA GLY A 25 -15.93 3.57 1.78
C GLY A 25 -16.28 2.21 2.36
N ASP A 26 -15.68 1.12 1.89
CA ASP A 26 -15.93 -0.23 2.40
C ASP A 26 -15.00 -0.59 3.58
N ILE A 27 -15.19 0.11 4.70
CA ILE A 27 -14.40 -0.12 5.93
C ILE A 27 -14.47 -1.58 6.37
N LYS A 28 -15.64 -2.22 6.23
CA LYS A 28 -15.85 -3.60 6.64
C LYS A 28 -15.07 -4.57 5.75
N GLY A 29 -15.23 -4.49 4.44
CA GLY A 29 -14.52 -5.37 3.50
C GLY A 29 -13.01 -5.17 3.54
N ASN A 30 -12.53 -3.92 3.71
CA ASN A 30 -11.11 -3.65 3.88
C ASN A 30 -10.58 -4.27 5.20
N ALA A 31 -11.35 -4.20 6.30
CA ALA A 31 -10.99 -4.86 7.56
C ALA A 31 -10.96 -6.39 7.44
N GLU A 32 -11.89 -7.00 6.71
CA GLU A 32 -11.89 -8.44 6.44
C GLU A 32 -10.63 -8.86 5.66
N LYS A 33 -10.19 -8.05 4.69
CA LYS A 33 -8.90 -8.26 3.99
C LYS A 33 -7.71 -8.17 4.94
N VAL A 34 -7.71 -7.19 5.86
CA VAL A 34 -6.66 -7.08 6.89
C VAL A 34 -6.59 -8.34 7.73
N MET A 35 -7.71 -8.83 8.23
CA MET A 35 -7.77 -10.01 9.08
C MET A 35 -7.33 -11.28 8.34
N SER A 36 -7.79 -11.48 7.10
CA SER A 36 -7.40 -12.63 6.28
C SER A 36 -5.89 -12.64 5.97
N ALA A 37 -5.32 -11.48 5.62
CA ALA A 37 -3.88 -11.36 5.39
C ALA A 37 -3.06 -11.54 6.67
N TRP A 38 -3.57 -11.05 7.81
CA TRP A 38 -2.93 -11.23 9.11
C TRP A 38 -2.85 -12.72 9.52
N GLU A 39 -3.88 -13.51 9.25
CA GLU A 39 -3.87 -14.95 9.50
C GLU A 39 -2.76 -15.64 8.71
N LYS A 40 -2.58 -15.31 7.44
CA LYS A 40 -1.46 -15.80 6.61
C LYS A 40 -0.10 -15.42 7.21
N ALA A 41 0.06 -14.14 7.57
CA ALA A 41 1.30 -13.66 8.19
C ALA A 41 1.61 -14.35 9.53
N ARG A 42 0.57 -14.69 10.31
CA ARG A 42 0.69 -15.46 11.55
C ARG A 42 1.17 -16.90 11.28
N ASP A 43 0.61 -17.55 10.27
CA ASP A 43 0.99 -18.92 9.90
C ASP A 43 2.43 -18.96 9.35
N ASP A 44 2.88 -17.90 8.67
CA ASP A 44 4.26 -17.69 8.21
C ASP A 44 5.22 -17.27 9.33
N GLN A 45 4.72 -17.09 10.56
CA GLN A 45 5.48 -16.63 11.73
C GLN A 45 6.17 -15.28 11.49
N SER A 46 5.47 -14.36 10.85
CA SER A 46 5.96 -12.99 10.65
C SER A 46 5.97 -12.22 11.97
N ASN A 47 6.85 -11.21 12.07
CA ASN A 47 6.86 -10.28 13.20
C ASN A 47 5.85 -9.15 13.02
N ILE A 48 5.70 -8.70 11.78
CA ILE A 48 4.77 -7.63 11.41
C ILE A 48 4.21 -7.87 10.01
N ILE A 49 2.94 -7.52 9.81
CA ILE A 49 2.34 -7.38 8.49
C ILE A 49 2.02 -5.91 8.26
N ALA A 50 2.34 -5.42 7.07
CA ALA A 50 2.13 -4.04 6.66
C ALA A 50 1.07 -3.96 5.55
N PHE A 51 0.22 -2.94 5.64
CA PHE A 51 -0.79 -2.57 4.65
C PHE A 51 -0.49 -1.17 4.10
N PRO A 52 -0.97 -0.83 2.89
CA PRO A 52 -0.77 0.49 2.31
C PRO A 52 -1.38 1.66 3.09
N GLU A 53 -1.09 2.86 2.64
CA GLU A 53 -1.62 4.13 3.13
C GLU A 53 -3.17 4.14 3.06
N LEU A 54 -3.84 4.69 4.10
CA LEU A 54 -5.31 4.81 4.24
C LEU A 54 -6.10 3.53 3.90
N PHE A 55 -5.50 2.36 4.08
CA PHE A 55 -6.06 1.08 3.64
C PHE A 55 -7.46 0.80 4.21
N ILE A 56 -7.72 1.16 5.48
CA ILE A 56 -9.03 0.92 6.13
C ILE A 56 -10.16 1.68 5.44
N THR A 57 -9.92 2.91 5.02
CA THR A 57 -10.91 3.74 4.33
C THR A 57 -10.92 3.57 2.82
N GLY A 58 -9.84 2.97 2.27
CA GLY A 58 -9.46 3.07 0.87
C GLY A 58 -8.85 4.44 0.56
N TYR A 59 -8.05 4.52 -0.50
CA TYR A 59 -7.39 5.73 -0.98
C TYR A 59 -7.85 6.04 -2.41
N ASN A 60 -8.24 7.27 -2.76
CA ASN A 60 -8.35 8.49 -1.99
C ASN A 60 -9.82 8.68 -1.51
N PRO A 61 -10.10 8.82 -0.22
CA PRO A 61 -11.47 8.87 0.29
C PRO A 61 -12.19 10.19 0.01
N GLN A 62 -11.51 11.19 -0.55
CA GLN A 62 -12.06 12.50 -0.88
C GLN A 62 -12.88 13.10 0.28
N ASP A 63 -13.97 13.80 0.00
CA ASP A 63 -14.82 14.44 1.01
C ASP A 63 -15.52 13.46 1.98
N LEU A 64 -15.52 12.15 1.66
CA LEU A 64 -16.06 11.14 2.57
C LEU A 64 -15.32 11.13 3.91
N ILE A 65 -13.99 11.41 3.89
CA ILE A 65 -13.16 11.44 5.09
C ILE A 65 -13.56 12.56 6.08
N LEU A 66 -14.22 13.60 5.60
CA LEU A 66 -14.69 14.72 6.43
C LEU A 66 -15.98 14.40 7.22
N LYS A 67 -16.61 13.25 6.95
CA LYS A 67 -17.84 12.83 7.63
C LYS A 67 -17.51 12.23 9.01
N PRO A 68 -17.99 12.83 10.14
CA PRO A 68 -17.67 12.34 11.48
C PRO A 68 -18.06 10.88 11.72
N ALA A 69 -19.18 10.43 11.14
CA ALA A 69 -19.63 9.05 11.24
C ALA A 69 -18.64 8.07 10.57
N PHE A 70 -18.06 8.46 9.43
CA PHE A 70 -17.07 7.66 8.70
C PHE A 70 -15.75 7.60 9.45
N GLN A 71 -15.28 8.73 10.00
CA GLN A 71 -14.09 8.79 10.85
C GLN A 71 -14.25 7.89 12.07
N LYS A 72 -15.40 7.98 12.76
CA LYS A 72 -15.71 7.15 13.93
C LYS A 72 -15.74 5.66 13.56
N ALA A 73 -16.41 5.28 12.47
CA ALA A 73 -16.48 3.89 12.02
C ALA A 73 -15.08 3.32 11.72
N SER A 74 -14.20 4.11 11.09
CA SER A 74 -12.81 3.74 10.83
C SER A 74 -12.04 3.52 12.14
N ALA A 75 -12.10 4.46 13.08
CA ALA A 75 -11.43 4.36 14.38
C ALA A 75 -11.90 3.16 15.19
N ASP A 76 -13.23 2.94 15.28
CA ASP A 76 -13.82 1.80 15.96
C ASP A 76 -13.39 0.46 15.32
N THR A 77 -13.23 0.42 14.00
CA THR A 77 -12.79 -0.76 13.28
C THR A 77 -11.31 -1.06 13.54
N ILE A 78 -10.44 -0.06 13.50
CA ILE A 78 -9.02 -0.21 13.82
C ILE A 78 -8.84 -0.74 15.25
N LYS A 79 -9.64 -0.21 16.21
CA LYS A 79 -9.63 -0.69 17.59
C LYS A 79 -10.04 -2.17 17.69
N LYS A 80 -11.11 -2.58 16.99
CA LYS A 80 -11.55 -3.98 16.96
C LYS A 80 -10.49 -4.92 16.36
N ILE A 81 -9.81 -4.49 15.28
CA ILE A 81 -8.69 -5.24 14.69
C ILE A 81 -7.57 -5.40 15.72
N ALA A 82 -7.18 -4.33 16.42
CA ALA A 82 -6.17 -4.39 17.46
C ALA A 82 -6.52 -5.39 18.56
N GLU A 83 -7.75 -5.35 19.07
CA GLU A 83 -8.24 -6.27 20.10
C GLU A 83 -8.26 -7.73 19.64
N ALA A 84 -8.69 -7.99 18.38
CA ALA A 84 -8.71 -9.33 17.78
C ALA A 84 -7.30 -9.92 17.59
N CYS A 85 -6.30 -9.08 17.27
CA CYS A 85 -4.93 -9.48 17.01
C CYS A 85 -4.03 -9.41 18.26
N SER A 86 -4.53 -9.90 19.40
CA SER A 86 -3.80 -9.87 20.67
C SER A 86 -2.59 -10.81 20.73
N ARG A 87 -2.55 -11.85 19.87
CA ARG A 87 -1.46 -12.82 19.76
C ARG A 87 -1.11 -13.04 18.29
N GLY A 88 0.15 -12.84 17.92
CA GLY A 88 0.65 -13.00 16.56
C GLY A 88 1.44 -11.78 16.10
N PRO A 89 1.63 -11.61 14.79
CA PRO A 89 2.37 -10.49 14.24
C PRO A 89 1.72 -9.14 14.56
N ALA A 90 2.54 -8.11 14.69
CA ALA A 90 2.05 -6.75 14.70
C ALA A 90 1.36 -6.42 13.36
N ILE A 91 0.43 -5.47 13.37
CA ILE A 91 -0.18 -4.93 12.16
C ILE A 91 0.21 -3.47 12.02
N ALA A 92 0.67 -3.09 10.83
CA ALA A 92 0.88 -1.71 10.44
C ALA A 92 -0.12 -1.36 9.33
N VAL A 93 -1.07 -0.46 9.59
CA VAL A 93 -2.20 -0.20 8.67
C VAL A 93 -2.57 1.28 8.62
N GLY A 94 -2.80 1.79 7.39
CA GLY A 94 -3.23 3.17 7.14
C GLY A 94 -4.70 3.42 7.45
N GLY A 95 -4.99 4.57 8.06
CA GLY A 95 -6.35 5.04 8.34
C GLY A 95 -6.35 6.47 8.90
N PRO A 96 -7.51 7.15 8.91
CA PRO A 96 -7.61 8.50 9.46
C PRO A 96 -7.46 8.50 10.97
N PHE A 97 -6.82 9.53 11.51
CA PHE A 97 -6.72 9.79 12.93
C PHE A 97 -7.25 11.18 13.26
N CYS A 98 -8.20 11.26 14.19
CA CYS A 98 -8.74 12.52 14.69
C CYS A 98 -8.17 12.80 16.07
N ASP A 99 -7.59 14.00 16.24
CA ASP A 99 -7.15 14.52 17.53
C ASP A 99 -7.80 15.90 17.74
N LYS A 100 -8.77 15.97 18.65
CA LYS A 100 -9.60 17.16 18.89
C LYS A 100 -10.30 17.61 17.61
N GLU A 101 -9.84 18.72 17.00
CA GLU A 101 -10.43 19.30 15.79
C GLU A 101 -9.61 19.01 14.53
N SER A 102 -8.48 18.28 14.66
CA SER A 102 -7.57 17.99 13.56
C SER A 102 -7.74 16.57 13.05
N LEU A 103 -7.77 16.43 11.73
CA LEU A 103 -7.82 15.14 11.02
C LEU A 103 -6.47 14.90 10.35
N TYR A 104 -5.93 13.70 10.51
CA TYR A 104 -4.64 13.31 9.98
C TYR A 104 -4.75 12.06 9.11
N ASN A 105 -3.99 12.01 8.02
CA ASN A 105 -3.61 10.78 7.37
C ASN A 105 -2.58 10.09 8.26
N ALA A 106 -2.89 8.88 8.74
CA ALA A 106 -2.09 8.24 9.77
C ALA A 106 -1.84 6.76 9.52
N TYR A 107 -0.78 6.25 10.13
CA TYR A 107 -0.37 4.87 10.09
C TYR A 107 -0.36 4.28 11.49
N TYR A 108 -1.20 3.29 11.72
CA TYR A 108 -1.41 2.68 13.03
C TYR A 108 -0.55 1.44 13.19
N ILE A 109 0.09 1.32 14.33
CA ILE A 109 0.82 0.13 14.74
C ILE A 109 0.02 -0.57 15.83
N LEU A 110 -0.54 -1.73 15.46
CA LEU A 110 -1.37 -2.55 16.33
C LEU A 110 -0.54 -3.73 16.81
N PHE A 111 -0.38 -3.87 18.12
CA PHE A 111 0.42 -4.96 18.67
C PHE A 111 -0.06 -5.36 20.06
N LYS A 112 -0.12 -6.66 20.32
CA LYS A 112 -0.52 -7.24 21.62
C LYS A 112 -1.89 -6.74 22.12
N GLY A 113 -2.85 -6.65 21.21
CA GLY A 113 -4.24 -6.32 21.53
C GLY A 113 -4.53 -4.83 21.69
N LYS A 114 -3.61 -3.94 21.30
CA LYS A 114 -3.78 -2.49 21.44
C LYS A 114 -3.12 -1.70 20.31
N ILE A 115 -3.54 -0.45 20.16
CA ILE A 115 -2.85 0.53 19.34
C ILE A 115 -1.58 0.94 20.10
N GLN A 116 -0.42 0.59 19.58
CA GLN A 116 0.88 0.87 20.20
C GLN A 116 1.42 2.24 19.80
N ALA A 117 1.23 2.62 18.54
CA ALA A 117 1.65 3.91 17.99
C ALA A 117 0.69 4.36 16.89
N VAL A 118 0.64 5.67 16.67
CA VAL A 118 -0.04 6.31 15.54
C VAL A 118 0.94 7.31 14.96
N ILE A 119 1.42 7.04 13.74
CA ILE A 119 2.30 7.91 12.99
C ILE A 119 1.44 8.81 12.10
N LYS A 120 1.64 10.11 12.14
CA LYS A 120 0.89 11.09 11.35
C LYS A 120 1.74 11.55 10.17
N LYS A 121 1.16 11.56 8.98
CA LYS A 121 1.82 12.06 7.77
C LYS A 121 2.19 13.53 7.94
N HIS A 122 3.42 13.89 7.64
CA HIS A 122 3.95 15.24 7.76
C HIS A 122 3.80 16.03 6.47
N HIS A 123 4.33 15.52 5.37
CA HIS A 123 4.22 16.14 4.06
C HIS A 123 2.93 15.71 3.35
N LEU A 124 2.08 16.67 3.06
CA LEU A 124 0.78 16.46 2.41
C LEU A 124 0.88 16.88 0.94
N PRO A 125 0.78 15.93 -0.01
CA PRO A 125 0.82 16.27 -1.43
C PRO A 125 -0.42 17.08 -1.82
N ASN A 126 -0.22 18.09 -2.67
CA ASN A 126 -1.26 18.99 -3.15
C ASN A 126 -1.08 19.34 -4.63
N GLU A 127 -0.56 18.40 -5.39
CA GLU A 127 -0.28 18.52 -6.82
C GLU A 127 -0.92 17.35 -7.57
N GLU A 128 -1.20 17.55 -8.87
CA GLU A 128 -1.81 16.55 -9.76
C GLU A 128 -3.18 16.07 -9.23
N VAL A 129 -3.26 14.78 -8.84
CA VAL A 129 -4.49 14.15 -8.33
C VAL A 129 -4.63 14.25 -6.82
N PHE A 130 -3.66 14.86 -6.15
CA PHE A 130 -3.62 14.95 -4.69
C PHE A 130 -4.17 16.30 -4.21
N ASP A 131 -5.01 16.26 -3.18
CA ASP A 131 -5.62 17.41 -2.50
C ASP A 131 -5.65 17.14 -0.97
N GLU A 132 -4.52 16.62 -0.44
CA GLU A 132 -4.47 16.22 0.96
C GLU A 132 -4.45 17.42 1.92
N VAL A 133 -3.90 18.57 1.51
CA VAL A 133 -3.86 19.79 2.34
C VAL A 133 -5.28 20.29 2.68
N ARG A 134 -6.25 20.06 1.81
CA ARG A 134 -7.66 20.39 2.09
C ARG A 134 -8.31 19.45 3.09
N LEU A 135 -7.86 18.21 3.13
CA LEU A 135 -8.50 17.12 3.89
C LEU A 135 -7.85 16.87 5.24
N PHE A 136 -6.53 17.00 5.32
CA PHE A 136 -5.74 16.60 6.47
C PHE A 136 -4.87 17.74 7.00
N SER A 137 -4.53 17.63 8.27
CA SER A 137 -3.51 18.47 8.91
C SER A 137 -2.16 17.77 8.84
N SER A 138 -1.10 18.56 8.66
CA SER A 138 0.29 18.06 8.78
C SER A 138 0.57 17.57 10.20
N GLY A 139 1.10 16.35 10.32
CA GLY A 139 1.53 15.78 11.59
C GLY A 139 2.91 16.27 12.01
N ASN A 140 3.28 16.05 13.27
CA ASN A 140 4.67 16.17 13.69
C ASN A 140 5.46 14.98 13.16
N VAL A 141 6.79 15.14 13.04
CA VAL A 141 7.68 14.03 12.70
C VAL A 141 7.81 13.12 13.90
N ASP A 142 7.23 11.93 13.80
CA ASP A 142 7.30 10.92 14.85
C ASP A 142 8.59 10.10 14.72
N GLY A 143 9.17 9.67 15.85
CA GLY A 143 10.32 8.75 15.84
C GLY A 143 9.94 7.32 15.47
N PRO A 144 10.93 6.42 15.30
CA PRO A 144 10.68 5.03 14.95
C PRO A 144 9.94 4.28 16.07
N PHE A 145 8.97 3.44 15.69
CA PHE A 145 8.31 2.51 16.60
C PHE A 145 9.08 1.20 16.71
N GLN A 146 8.79 0.42 17.74
CA GLN A 146 9.46 -0.85 17.97
C GLN A 146 8.48 -2.03 17.90
N VAL A 147 8.86 -3.05 17.13
CA VAL A 147 8.23 -4.38 17.16
C VAL A 147 9.31 -5.40 17.48
N ASP A 148 9.13 -6.14 18.56
CA ASP A 148 10.11 -7.09 19.08
C ASP A 148 11.52 -6.47 19.17
N GLN A 149 12.50 -6.92 18.36
CA GLN A 149 13.87 -6.46 18.37
C GLN A 149 14.22 -5.40 17.31
N MET A 150 13.26 -4.99 16.46
CA MET A 150 13.51 -4.05 15.37
C MET A 150 12.82 -2.70 15.61
N ARG A 151 13.55 -1.62 15.39
CA ARG A 151 13.02 -0.25 15.37
C ARG A 151 12.76 0.16 13.92
N ILE A 152 11.52 0.48 13.61
CA ILE A 152 11.03 0.74 12.25
C ILE A 152 10.62 2.21 12.16
N GLY A 153 11.23 2.94 11.22
CA GLY A 153 10.77 4.26 10.81
C GLY A 153 9.70 4.13 9.73
N SER A 154 8.61 4.88 9.82
CA SER A 154 7.56 4.80 8.81
C SER A 154 7.20 6.16 8.23
N PRO A 155 7.97 6.65 7.25
CA PRO A 155 7.57 7.81 6.46
C PRO A 155 6.40 7.41 5.56
N ILE A 156 5.30 8.17 5.58
CA ILE A 156 4.08 7.82 4.84
C ILE A 156 4.11 8.49 3.47
N CYS A 157 4.22 7.68 2.42
CA CYS A 157 4.12 8.09 1.01
C CYS A 157 4.99 9.32 0.70
N GLU A 158 4.40 10.53 0.63
CA GLU A 158 5.08 11.80 0.34
C GLU A 158 6.24 12.09 1.31
N ASP A 159 6.14 11.70 2.58
CA ASP A 159 7.21 11.86 3.56
C ASP A 159 8.53 11.25 3.09
N ALA A 160 8.50 10.13 2.35
CA ALA A 160 9.70 9.47 1.84
C ALA A 160 10.32 10.16 0.62
N TRP A 161 9.61 11.11 0.00
CA TRP A 161 10.16 11.91 -1.10
C TRP A 161 11.07 13.03 -0.59
N HIS A 162 10.91 13.40 0.67
CA HIS A 162 11.67 14.45 1.34
C HIS A 162 12.78 13.86 2.21
N THR A 163 13.93 14.52 2.27
CA THR A 163 15.12 14.04 3.01
C THR A 163 14.95 14.18 4.51
N ASP A 164 14.32 15.26 4.97
CA ASP A 164 14.19 15.67 6.37
C ASP A 164 13.55 14.58 7.26
N ILE A 165 12.50 13.93 6.77
CA ILE A 165 11.80 12.87 7.52
C ILE A 165 12.67 11.62 7.63
N VAL A 166 13.27 11.18 6.53
CA VAL A 166 14.12 9.98 6.51
C VAL A 166 15.38 10.18 7.34
N GLU A 167 15.99 11.37 7.27
CA GLU A 167 17.14 11.76 8.07
C GLU A 167 16.80 11.76 9.58
N THR A 168 15.68 12.38 9.96
CA THR A 168 15.21 12.40 11.36
C THR A 168 14.95 10.98 11.86
N LEU A 169 14.35 10.10 11.07
CA LEU A 169 14.12 8.70 11.45
C LEU A 169 15.43 7.93 11.63
N ALA A 170 16.41 8.13 10.75
CA ALA A 170 17.72 7.49 10.85
C ALA A 170 18.46 7.97 12.11
N GLU A 171 18.53 9.28 12.36
CA GLU A 171 19.18 9.88 13.52
C GLU A 171 18.54 9.49 14.85
N THR A 172 17.21 9.32 14.86
CA THR A 172 16.47 8.87 16.05
C THR A 172 16.50 7.36 16.24
N GLY A 173 17.24 6.62 15.39
CA GLY A 173 17.63 5.22 15.57
C GLY A 173 16.68 4.23 14.91
N ALA A 174 16.05 4.57 13.80
CA ALA A 174 15.43 3.58 12.92
C ALA A 174 16.49 2.58 12.43
N GLN A 175 16.09 1.35 12.23
CA GLN A 175 16.93 0.27 11.73
C GLN A 175 16.46 -0.25 10.35
N THR A 176 15.25 0.09 9.97
CA THR A 176 14.66 -0.10 8.64
C THR A 176 13.58 0.95 8.42
N LEU A 177 13.28 1.23 7.16
CA LEU A 177 12.19 2.10 6.76
C LEU A 177 11.03 1.26 6.19
N LEU A 178 9.81 1.54 6.62
CA LEU A 178 8.56 0.98 6.07
C LEU A 178 7.74 2.12 5.51
N VAL A 179 7.61 2.19 4.19
CA VAL A 179 6.96 3.27 3.45
C VAL A 179 5.63 2.79 2.88
N PRO A 180 4.50 3.02 3.57
CA PRO A 180 3.17 2.74 3.03
C PRO A 180 2.75 3.83 2.05
N ASN A 181 2.18 3.43 0.90
CA ASN A 181 1.84 4.34 -0.18
C ASN A 181 0.44 4.12 -0.74
N GLY A 182 -0.17 5.23 -1.18
CA GLY A 182 -1.27 5.30 -2.12
C GLY A 182 -0.83 6.03 -3.39
N SER A 183 0.24 5.54 -4.02
CA SER A 183 0.88 6.21 -5.17
C SER A 183 0.28 5.73 -6.49
N PRO A 184 -0.46 6.58 -7.23
CA PRO A 184 -1.12 6.20 -8.47
C PRO A 184 -0.13 5.98 -9.61
N TYR A 185 -0.58 5.19 -10.57
CA TYR A 185 0.14 4.90 -11.79
C TYR A 185 0.08 6.09 -12.77
N TYR A 186 1.21 6.41 -13.33
CA TYR A 186 1.37 7.06 -14.62
C TYR A 186 2.63 6.52 -15.32
N ARG A 187 2.72 6.71 -16.65
CA ARG A 187 3.84 6.21 -17.43
C ARG A 187 5.19 6.74 -16.91
N GLY A 188 6.12 5.84 -16.59
CA GLY A 188 7.44 6.18 -16.03
C GLY A 188 7.49 6.33 -14.51
N LYS A 189 6.36 6.27 -13.78
CA LYS A 189 6.33 6.43 -12.32
C LYS A 189 7.16 5.39 -11.58
N THR A 190 7.21 4.16 -12.07
CA THR A 190 7.97 3.06 -11.44
C THR A 190 9.45 3.41 -11.31
N GLU A 191 10.08 3.92 -12.37
CA GLU A 191 11.50 4.32 -12.35
C GLU A 191 11.73 5.51 -11.40
N ILE A 192 10.83 6.49 -11.41
CA ILE A 192 10.91 7.66 -10.52
C ILE A 192 10.85 7.23 -9.07
N ARG A 193 9.88 6.37 -8.69
CA ARG A 193 9.77 5.81 -7.33
C ARG A 193 11.05 5.10 -6.89
N GLN A 194 11.56 4.21 -7.74
CA GLN A 194 12.78 3.46 -7.43
C GLN A 194 13.97 4.39 -7.25
N ASN A 195 14.18 5.36 -8.12
CA ASN A 195 15.29 6.30 -8.03
C ASN A 195 15.24 7.14 -6.74
N VAL A 196 14.05 7.63 -6.38
CA VAL A 196 13.87 8.38 -5.12
C VAL A 196 14.16 7.48 -3.92
N MET A 197 13.62 6.26 -3.87
CA MET A 197 13.85 5.35 -2.75
C MET A 197 15.31 4.86 -2.68
N VAL A 198 15.99 4.68 -3.82
CA VAL A 198 17.44 4.41 -3.85
C VAL A 198 18.20 5.57 -3.21
N SER A 199 17.86 6.82 -3.51
CA SER A 199 18.47 7.97 -2.84
C SER A 199 18.27 7.91 -1.33
N ARG A 200 17.06 7.58 -0.85
CA ARG A 200 16.76 7.46 0.59
C ARG A 200 17.58 6.38 1.29
N VAL A 201 17.76 5.21 0.67
CA VAL A 201 18.58 4.13 1.28
C VAL A 201 20.08 4.44 1.24
N VAL A 202 20.55 5.17 0.24
CA VAL A 202 21.96 5.62 0.16
C VAL A 202 22.25 6.66 1.22
N GLU A 203 21.37 7.64 1.40
CA GLU A 203 21.53 8.73 2.36
C GLU A 203 21.44 8.22 3.82
N SER A 204 20.41 7.40 4.11
CA SER A 204 20.17 6.92 5.48
C SER A 204 21.04 5.71 5.88
N GLY A 205 21.53 4.94 4.90
CA GLY A 205 22.18 3.65 5.14
C GLY A 205 21.26 2.58 5.71
N LEU A 206 19.93 2.76 5.60
CA LEU A 206 18.92 1.82 6.11
C LEU A 206 18.28 1.00 4.98
N PRO A 207 17.93 -0.27 5.21
CA PRO A 207 17.08 -0.99 4.28
C PRO A 207 15.67 -0.39 4.28
N LEU A 208 14.97 -0.49 3.14
CA LEU A 208 13.67 0.14 2.91
C LEU A 208 12.67 -0.84 2.30
N VAL A 209 11.49 -0.88 2.88
CA VAL A 209 10.31 -1.58 2.35
C VAL A 209 9.36 -0.53 1.77
N TYR A 210 9.17 -0.54 0.46
CA TYR A 210 8.18 0.28 -0.24
C TYR A 210 6.93 -0.56 -0.50
N LEU A 211 5.81 -0.20 0.10
CA LEU A 211 4.54 -0.91 -0.03
C LEU A 211 3.50 0.00 -0.66
N ASN A 212 2.97 -0.38 -1.83
CA ASN A 212 1.98 0.40 -2.55
C ASN A 212 0.62 -0.29 -2.61
N LEU A 213 -0.45 0.51 -2.77
CA LEU A 213 -1.77 0.04 -3.16
C LEU A 213 -1.74 -0.58 -4.56
N VAL A 214 -2.69 -1.47 -4.83
CA VAL A 214 -2.97 -1.99 -6.17
C VAL A 214 -4.46 -1.90 -6.45
N GLY A 215 -4.83 -1.71 -7.71
CA GLY A 215 -6.24 -1.69 -8.15
C GLY A 215 -6.69 -0.35 -8.71
N GLY A 216 -7.91 -0.31 -9.22
CA GLY A 216 -8.58 0.90 -9.70
C GLY A 216 -9.54 1.47 -8.66
N GLN A 217 -9.58 2.79 -8.53
CA GLN A 217 -10.55 3.49 -7.70
C GLN A 217 -10.93 4.82 -8.38
N ASP A 218 -12.20 4.94 -8.76
CA ASP A 218 -12.71 6.09 -9.53
C ASP A 218 -11.88 6.31 -10.80
N ASP A 219 -11.22 7.43 -10.95
CA ASP A 219 -10.36 7.79 -12.08
C ASP A 219 -8.87 7.48 -11.86
N GLN A 220 -8.53 6.81 -10.74
CA GLN A 220 -7.15 6.50 -10.38
C GLN A 220 -6.88 5.00 -10.48
N VAL A 221 -5.68 4.66 -10.89
CA VAL A 221 -5.17 3.29 -10.90
C VAL A 221 -3.88 3.22 -10.10
N PHE A 222 -3.77 2.23 -9.23
CA PHE A 222 -2.58 1.93 -8.45
C PHE A 222 -1.95 0.64 -9.00
N ASP A 223 -0.70 0.73 -9.35
CA ASP A 223 0.01 -0.37 -10.01
C ASP A 223 0.66 -1.38 -9.06
N GLY A 224 0.60 -1.18 -7.75
CA GLY A 224 1.32 -2.04 -6.83
C GLY A 224 2.82 -1.92 -7.03
N GLY A 225 3.45 -3.01 -7.46
CA GLY A 225 4.89 -3.05 -7.75
C GLY A 225 5.74 -2.75 -6.52
N SER A 226 5.28 -3.14 -5.33
CA SER A 226 5.99 -2.97 -4.07
C SER A 226 7.36 -3.65 -4.10
N PHE A 227 8.33 -3.11 -3.36
CA PHE A 227 9.70 -3.61 -3.41
C PHE A 227 10.45 -3.42 -2.10
N VAL A 228 11.57 -4.12 -1.97
CA VAL A 228 12.51 -3.97 -0.84
C VAL A 228 13.90 -3.68 -1.36
N LEU A 229 14.54 -2.66 -0.78
CA LEU A 229 15.92 -2.26 -1.05
C LEU A 229 16.79 -2.48 0.18
N ASN A 230 18.00 -2.96 -0.03
CA ASN A 230 19.09 -2.90 0.94
C ASN A 230 19.86 -1.58 0.86
N PRO A 231 20.64 -1.20 1.89
CA PRO A 231 21.58 -0.10 1.81
C PRO A 231 22.46 -0.19 0.56
N GLY A 232 22.68 0.96 -0.09
CA GLY A 232 23.37 1.01 -1.38
C GLY A 232 22.48 0.83 -2.60
N GLY A 233 21.16 0.64 -2.42
CA GLY A 233 20.19 0.57 -3.51
C GLY A 233 20.00 -0.81 -4.14
N GLU A 234 20.50 -1.87 -3.50
CA GLU A 234 20.28 -3.24 -3.97
C GLU A 234 18.80 -3.64 -3.86
N LEU A 235 18.15 -3.93 -4.99
CA LEU A 235 16.81 -4.48 -5.05
C LEU A 235 16.84 -5.96 -4.64
N VAL A 236 16.16 -6.32 -3.55
CA VAL A 236 16.15 -7.70 -3.00
C VAL A 236 14.80 -8.40 -3.13
N LEU A 237 13.71 -7.65 -3.24
CA LEU A 237 12.37 -8.18 -3.48
C LEU A 237 11.62 -7.22 -4.40
N GLN A 238 10.86 -7.77 -5.37
CA GLN A 238 9.96 -7.03 -6.26
C GLN A 238 8.64 -7.78 -6.36
N MET A 239 7.54 -7.15 -5.95
CA MET A 239 6.20 -7.69 -6.11
C MET A 239 5.65 -7.39 -7.52
N PRO A 240 4.65 -8.15 -8.01
CA PRO A 240 4.07 -7.93 -9.32
C PRO A 240 3.38 -6.56 -9.42
N GLN A 241 3.28 -6.06 -10.64
CA GLN A 241 2.47 -4.88 -10.95
C GLN A 241 1.05 -5.32 -11.32
N PHE A 242 0.04 -4.49 -10.97
CA PHE A 242 -1.39 -4.65 -11.27
C PHE A 242 -2.05 -5.92 -10.72
N GLU A 243 -1.43 -6.56 -9.74
CA GLU A 243 -1.95 -7.78 -9.09
C GLU A 243 -1.90 -7.64 -7.57
N GLU A 244 -2.93 -8.18 -6.88
CA GLU A 244 -2.87 -8.35 -5.42
C GLU A 244 -1.86 -9.45 -5.10
N ASP A 245 -1.00 -9.19 -4.12
CA ASP A 245 -0.01 -10.17 -3.66
C ASP A 245 0.33 -9.97 -2.19
N ILE A 246 0.77 -11.04 -1.53
CA ILE A 246 1.26 -11.02 -0.15
C ILE A 246 2.62 -11.71 -0.12
N ALA A 247 3.67 -10.93 0.14
CA ALA A 247 5.05 -11.42 0.17
C ALA A 247 5.68 -11.18 1.53
N THR A 248 6.48 -12.14 1.99
CA THR A 248 7.25 -12.02 3.25
C THR A 248 8.72 -11.82 2.95
N CYS A 249 9.28 -10.72 3.45
CA CYS A 249 10.70 -10.44 3.40
C CYS A 249 11.35 -10.78 4.73
N VAL A 250 12.46 -11.53 4.69
CA VAL A 250 13.23 -11.92 5.85
C VAL A 250 14.42 -10.97 6.00
N PHE A 251 14.53 -10.36 7.17
CA PHE A 251 15.67 -9.54 7.55
C PHE A 251 16.57 -10.34 8.49
N LYS A 252 17.87 -10.30 8.26
CA LYS A 252 18.88 -10.86 9.15
C LYS A 252 19.77 -9.78 9.72
N LYS A 253 20.10 -9.94 10.99
CA LYS A 253 21.06 -9.05 11.65
C LYS A 253 22.48 -9.50 11.32
N SER A 254 23.25 -8.65 10.67
CA SER A 254 24.68 -8.83 10.39
C SER A 254 25.46 -7.75 11.10
N ALA A 255 26.31 -8.11 12.05
CA ALA A 255 26.89 -7.21 13.03
C ALA A 255 25.79 -6.39 13.73
N ASP A 256 25.76 -5.06 13.58
CA ASP A 256 24.73 -4.19 14.20
C ASP A 256 23.66 -3.70 13.21
N ARG A 257 23.65 -4.22 11.98
CA ARG A 257 22.74 -3.78 10.92
C ARG A 257 21.80 -4.88 10.49
N TRP A 258 20.56 -4.51 10.20
CA TRP A 258 19.59 -5.38 9.56
C TRP A 258 19.73 -5.30 8.04
N MET A 259 19.72 -6.46 7.39
CA MET A 259 19.77 -6.60 5.94
C MET A 259 18.67 -7.54 5.49
N ALA A 260 17.94 -7.16 4.47
CA ALA A 260 16.93 -8.02 3.86
C ALA A 260 17.60 -9.12 3.02
N GLU A 261 17.11 -10.36 3.14
CA GLU A 261 17.54 -11.46 2.28
C GLU A 261 16.90 -11.32 0.89
N SER A 262 17.58 -11.85 -0.12
CA SER A 262 17.05 -11.87 -1.48
C SER A 262 15.79 -12.73 -1.54
N GLY A 263 14.70 -12.14 -2.03
CA GLY A 263 13.40 -12.76 -2.24
C GLY A 263 13.06 -12.90 -3.73
N HIS A 264 11.78 -13.15 -4.00
CA HIS A 264 11.26 -13.19 -5.36
C HIS A 264 11.32 -11.80 -6.00
N LYS A 265 11.65 -11.77 -7.30
CA LYS A 265 11.65 -10.55 -8.11
C LYS A 265 10.77 -10.74 -9.33
N SER A 266 9.57 -10.20 -9.27
CA SER A 266 8.65 -10.17 -10.40
C SER A 266 9.21 -9.29 -11.52
N ARG A 267 8.89 -9.63 -12.76
CA ARG A 267 9.25 -8.83 -13.93
C ARG A 267 8.55 -7.46 -13.87
N ILE A 268 9.29 -6.41 -14.12
CA ILE A 268 8.71 -5.09 -14.36
C ILE A 268 8.19 -5.06 -15.80
N LEU A 269 6.97 -4.60 -15.98
CA LEU A 269 6.31 -4.49 -17.26
C LEU A 269 6.91 -3.35 -18.09
N ASN A 270 6.94 -3.51 -19.42
CA ASN A 270 7.29 -2.40 -20.27
C ASN A 270 6.16 -1.33 -20.29
N PRO A 271 6.42 -0.10 -20.77
CA PRO A 271 5.44 0.98 -20.70
C PRO A 271 4.11 0.68 -21.40
N LEU A 272 4.10 -0.02 -22.54
CA LEU A 272 2.85 -0.35 -23.26
C LEU A 272 2.06 -1.44 -22.54
N GLU A 273 2.74 -2.46 -21.99
CA GLU A 273 2.10 -3.46 -21.14
C GLU A 273 1.48 -2.81 -19.90
N SER A 274 2.22 -1.90 -19.25
CA SER A 274 1.73 -1.20 -18.06
C SER A 274 0.49 -0.35 -18.37
N ASP A 275 0.49 0.40 -19.47
CA ASP A 275 -0.67 1.18 -19.91
C ASP A 275 -1.89 0.28 -20.16
N TYR A 276 -1.68 -0.87 -20.80
CA TYR A 276 -2.75 -1.82 -21.09
C TYR A 276 -3.35 -2.39 -19.80
N PHE A 277 -2.52 -2.86 -18.88
CA PHE A 277 -2.99 -3.38 -17.60
C PHE A 277 -3.63 -2.31 -16.72
N ALA A 278 -3.15 -1.08 -16.78
CA ALA A 278 -3.79 0.05 -16.09
C ALA A 278 -5.24 0.26 -16.59
N MET A 279 -5.47 0.20 -17.90
CA MET A 279 -6.82 0.30 -18.48
C MET A 279 -7.69 -0.89 -18.08
N VAL A 280 -7.16 -2.10 -18.12
CA VAL A 280 -7.89 -3.33 -17.75
C VAL A 280 -8.30 -3.30 -16.28
N ILE A 281 -7.35 -3.01 -15.35
CA ILE A 281 -7.64 -3.00 -13.91
C ILE A 281 -8.55 -1.82 -13.52
N GLY A 282 -8.36 -0.66 -14.16
CA GLY A 282 -9.20 0.51 -13.96
C GLY A 282 -10.66 0.23 -14.29
N LEU A 283 -10.93 -0.32 -15.47
CA LEU A 283 -12.30 -0.71 -15.88
C LEU A 283 -12.87 -1.81 -15.00
N ARG A 284 -12.09 -2.87 -14.74
CA ARG A 284 -12.53 -4.00 -13.91
C ARG A 284 -12.99 -3.52 -12.53
N ASP A 285 -12.16 -2.74 -11.88
CA ASP A 285 -12.40 -2.34 -10.51
C ASP A 285 -13.47 -1.25 -10.42
N TYR A 286 -13.54 -0.34 -11.39
CA TYR A 286 -14.65 0.62 -11.50
C TYR A 286 -16.00 -0.10 -11.57
N CYS A 287 -16.15 -1.07 -12.49
CA CYS A 287 -17.37 -1.82 -12.63
C CYS A 287 -17.68 -2.61 -11.34
N LYS A 288 -16.72 -3.37 -10.84
CA LYS A 288 -16.90 -4.21 -9.65
C LYS A 288 -17.25 -3.41 -8.39
N LYS A 289 -16.56 -2.30 -8.14
CA LYS A 289 -16.78 -1.44 -6.96
C LYS A 289 -18.08 -0.64 -7.07
N ALA A 290 -18.50 -0.29 -8.29
CA ALA A 290 -19.78 0.38 -8.57
C ALA A 290 -20.97 -0.58 -8.71
N GLY A 291 -20.76 -1.90 -8.65
CA GLY A 291 -21.83 -2.92 -8.77
C GLY A 291 -22.32 -3.15 -10.19
N PHE A 292 -21.49 -2.90 -11.20
CA PHE A 292 -21.81 -3.17 -12.59
C PHE A 292 -21.23 -4.51 -13.04
N ASP A 293 -22.09 -5.46 -13.40
CA ASP A 293 -21.66 -6.79 -13.87
C ASP A 293 -21.45 -6.86 -15.38
N LYS A 294 -22.00 -5.89 -16.13
CA LYS A 294 -22.01 -5.89 -17.60
C LYS A 294 -21.80 -4.49 -18.15
N VAL A 295 -21.20 -4.45 -19.34
CA VAL A 295 -21.02 -3.21 -20.11
C VAL A 295 -21.55 -3.35 -21.53
N VAL A 296 -21.97 -2.24 -22.12
CA VAL A 296 -22.41 -2.16 -23.52
C VAL A 296 -21.48 -1.20 -24.26
N ILE A 297 -21.02 -1.61 -25.43
CA ILE A 297 -20.06 -0.86 -26.24
C ILE A 297 -20.62 -0.69 -27.66
N GLY A 298 -20.63 0.53 -28.17
CA GLY A 298 -20.84 0.79 -29.59
C GLY A 298 -19.61 0.42 -30.40
N LEU A 299 -19.74 -0.54 -31.31
CA LEU A 299 -18.64 -0.98 -32.17
C LEU A 299 -18.75 -0.32 -33.55
N SER A 300 -17.83 0.63 -33.83
CA SER A 300 -17.83 1.41 -35.06
C SER A 300 -17.09 0.73 -36.23
N GLY A 301 -16.35 -0.35 -35.98
CA GLY A 301 -15.42 -0.96 -36.93
C GLY A 301 -14.01 -0.37 -36.91
N GLY A 302 -13.79 0.76 -36.21
CA GLY A 302 -12.47 1.36 -36.03
C GLY A 302 -11.63 0.70 -34.94
N VAL A 303 -10.31 0.91 -34.99
CA VAL A 303 -9.34 0.33 -34.04
C VAL A 303 -9.62 0.74 -32.58
N ASP A 304 -10.05 1.97 -32.32
CA ASP A 304 -10.33 2.45 -30.97
C ASP A 304 -11.45 1.66 -30.29
N SER A 305 -12.58 1.49 -30.99
CA SER A 305 -13.69 0.69 -30.48
C SER A 305 -13.34 -0.79 -30.31
N ALA A 306 -12.49 -1.34 -31.18
CA ALA A 306 -11.98 -2.70 -31.05
C ALA A 306 -11.08 -2.85 -29.81
N LEU A 307 -10.18 -1.89 -29.57
CA LEU A 307 -9.32 -1.86 -28.38
C LEU A 307 -10.17 -1.76 -27.09
N VAL A 308 -11.14 -0.87 -27.05
CA VAL A 308 -12.05 -0.73 -25.90
C VAL A 308 -12.81 -2.04 -25.64
N ALA A 309 -13.31 -2.72 -26.70
CA ALA A 309 -13.98 -4.00 -26.55
C ALA A 309 -13.04 -5.10 -26.03
N THR A 310 -11.78 -5.11 -26.46
CA THR A 310 -10.76 -6.06 -25.98
C THR A 310 -10.45 -5.83 -24.51
N ILE A 311 -10.17 -4.57 -24.13
CA ILE A 311 -9.94 -4.20 -22.71
C ILE A 311 -11.13 -4.58 -21.84
N ALA A 312 -12.36 -4.35 -22.30
CA ALA A 312 -13.55 -4.71 -21.56
C ALA A 312 -13.71 -6.23 -21.41
N ALA A 313 -13.38 -7.00 -22.44
CA ALA A 313 -13.41 -8.46 -22.39
C ALA A 313 -12.36 -9.03 -21.43
N ASP A 314 -11.15 -8.46 -21.42
CA ASP A 314 -10.09 -8.87 -20.49
C ASP A 314 -10.39 -8.43 -19.04
N ALA A 315 -11.06 -7.29 -18.86
CA ALA A 315 -11.41 -6.78 -17.55
C ALA A 315 -12.57 -7.54 -16.88
N LEU A 316 -13.63 -7.88 -17.66
CA LEU A 316 -14.91 -8.36 -17.11
C LEU A 316 -15.28 -9.78 -17.57
N GLY A 317 -14.51 -10.32 -18.50
CA GLY A 317 -14.85 -11.54 -19.22
C GLY A 317 -15.78 -11.27 -20.43
N PRO A 318 -15.64 -12.03 -21.52
CA PRO A 318 -16.35 -11.77 -22.77
C PRO A 318 -17.89 -11.87 -22.64
N GLN A 319 -18.42 -12.64 -21.69
CA GLN A 319 -19.87 -12.77 -21.42
C GLN A 319 -20.47 -11.52 -20.77
N SER A 320 -19.65 -10.68 -20.17
CA SER A 320 -20.07 -9.42 -19.55
C SER A 320 -20.03 -8.22 -20.50
N VAL A 321 -19.55 -8.42 -21.74
CA VAL A 321 -19.41 -7.35 -22.74
C VAL A 321 -20.42 -7.55 -23.86
N ARG A 322 -21.30 -6.57 -24.09
CA ARG A 322 -22.20 -6.54 -25.22
C ARG A 322 -21.75 -5.51 -26.25
N ALA A 323 -21.20 -5.97 -27.36
CA ALA A 323 -20.89 -5.12 -28.51
C ALA A 323 -22.13 -4.93 -29.38
N VAL A 324 -22.43 -3.67 -29.72
CA VAL A 324 -23.56 -3.30 -30.60
C VAL A 324 -23.01 -2.59 -31.82
N MET A 325 -23.22 -3.15 -32.99
CA MET A 325 -22.92 -2.48 -34.25
C MET A 325 -24.06 -1.52 -34.61
N LEU A 326 -23.68 -0.32 -35.00
CA LEU A 326 -24.58 0.74 -35.45
C LEU A 326 -24.26 1.03 -36.92
N PRO A 327 -24.60 0.14 -37.86
CA PRO A 327 -24.22 0.34 -39.26
C PRO A 327 -24.93 1.54 -39.85
N SER A 328 -24.18 2.33 -40.62
CA SER A 328 -24.70 3.41 -41.44
C SER A 328 -24.16 3.28 -42.86
N GLU A 329 -24.67 4.03 -43.80
CA GLU A 329 -24.15 4.06 -45.17
C GLU A 329 -22.71 4.55 -45.29
N TYR A 330 -22.20 5.14 -44.22
CA TYR A 330 -20.80 5.66 -44.11
C TYR A 330 -19.89 4.75 -43.27
N THR A 331 -20.37 3.61 -42.78
CA THR A 331 -19.59 2.66 -42.01
C THR A 331 -18.78 1.78 -42.94
N SER A 332 -17.45 1.82 -42.86
CA SER A 332 -16.53 0.98 -43.64
C SER A 332 -16.56 -0.49 -43.21
#